data_7b8defaab46d96b729392cf29ed022cd
#
_entry.id   7b8defaab46d96b729392cf29ed022cd
#
_cell.length_a   1.000
_cell.length_b   1.000
_cell.length_c   1.000
_cell.angle_alpha   90.00
_cell.angle_beta   90.00
_cell.angle_gamma   90.00
#
_symmetry.space_group_name_H-M   'P 1'
#
loop_
_entity.id
_entity.type
_entity.pdbx_description
1 polymer ?
#
loop_
_entity_poly.entity_id
_entity_poly.type
_entity_poly.pdbx_seq_one_letter_code
_entity_poly.pdbx_strand_id
1 'polypeptide(L)'
;MQAAALAPAIPAMRFRSHFSTVDEAIAGSVLRRIGNTPLVRLRHVTGELGDKVRVYAKLEGFNPGGSVKDRPALQMVRDAIADGRFVDGKVLLDSTSGNTGIAYAMIGAVLGFPVDLCMPRNVSIERKKILKAFGANIIFTDPMEGSDGAIIRSKELLAENPEKYFKPDQYNNPSNPKAHSLTTARELIEQTEGEITHFVASIGTGGTVMGTGEGLRGLKPGVQVIAAEPDNPFHGLEGLKHMASSIVPGIYHENKLDGKVGVETEAAYEMTRRLAREEGILCGQSSGAAAVAALEIARSIDEGVVVCIFPDRGDKYMTTRVWEFEEDFAR
;
A
#
# COMPACT_ATOMS: atom_id res chain seq x y z
N MET A 1 -44.76 9.73 -12.71
CA MET A 1 -43.70 10.42 -11.96
C MET A 1 -43.68 9.80 -10.57
N GLN A 2 -42.86 8.78 -10.36
CA GLN A 2 -42.64 8.21 -9.03
C GLN A 2 -41.43 8.93 -8.38
N ALA A 3 -41.69 9.56 -7.25
CA ALA A 3 -40.66 10.20 -6.44
C ALA A 3 -39.68 9.10 -5.93
N ALA A 4 -38.42 9.22 -6.29
CA ALA A 4 -37.37 8.41 -5.74
C ALA A 4 -37.30 8.69 -4.23
N ALA A 5 -37.61 7.70 -3.42
CA ALA A 5 -37.43 7.76 -1.97
C ALA A 5 -35.96 7.98 -1.66
N LEU A 6 -35.63 9.10 -1.03
CA LEU A 6 -34.31 9.36 -0.43
C LEU A 6 -34.01 8.24 0.56
N ALA A 7 -32.89 7.54 0.34
CA ALA A 7 -32.40 6.59 1.30
C ALA A 7 -32.20 7.30 2.67
N PRO A 8 -32.54 6.66 3.80
CA PRO A 8 -32.41 7.28 5.12
C PRO A 8 -30.95 7.68 5.34
N ALA A 9 -30.75 8.93 5.75
CA ALA A 9 -29.45 9.44 6.14
C ALA A 9 -28.88 8.53 7.24
N ILE A 10 -27.73 7.92 6.99
CA ILE A 10 -26.99 7.18 8.00
C ILE A 10 -26.68 8.17 9.12
N PRO A 11 -27.13 7.96 10.37
CA PRO A 11 -26.85 8.88 11.45
C PRO A 11 -25.32 9.01 11.61
N ALA A 12 -24.82 10.25 11.72
CA ALA A 12 -23.43 10.55 11.98
C ALA A 12 -22.98 9.72 13.18
N MET A 13 -22.17 8.68 12.92
CA MET A 13 -21.63 7.86 14.02
C MET A 13 -20.63 8.74 14.76
N ARG A 14 -20.96 9.08 16.00
CA ARG A 14 -19.98 9.61 16.95
C ARG A 14 -18.85 8.59 17.04
N PHE A 15 -17.59 9.05 17.09
CA PHE A 15 -16.47 8.21 17.47
C PHE A 15 -16.94 7.31 18.59
N ARG A 16 -16.94 5.99 18.39
CA ARG A 16 -17.62 5.06 19.31
C ARG A 16 -17.18 5.36 20.72
N SER A 17 -18.09 5.87 21.54
CA SER A 17 -17.89 6.53 22.84
C SER A 17 -17.38 5.61 23.97
N HIS A 18 -16.82 4.44 23.63
CA HIS A 18 -16.24 3.48 24.57
C HIS A 18 -14.74 3.73 24.83
N PHE A 19 -14.11 4.60 24.04
CA PHE A 19 -12.70 4.92 24.17
C PHE A 19 -12.55 6.41 24.37
N SER A 20 -11.71 6.80 25.32
CA SER A 20 -11.44 8.22 25.61
C SER A 20 -10.43 8.83 24.66
N THR A 21 -9.63 7.98 23.98
CA THR A 21 -8.62 8.41 23.00
C THR A 21 -8.56 7.47 21.79
N VAL A 22 -8.02 7.98 20.68
CA VAL A 22 -7.75 7.16 19.46
C VAL A 22 -6.79 6.02 19.78
N ASP A 23 -5.81 6.25 20.64
CA ASP A 23 -4.81 5.23 21.01
C ASP A 23 -5.44 4.08 21.80
N GLU A 24 -6.39 4.36 22.68
CA GLU A 24 -7.17 3.31 23.36
C GLU A 24 -8.02 2.51 22.36
N ALA A 25 -8.66 3.19 21.41
CA ALA A 25 -9.43 2.51 20.35
C ALA A 25 -8.56 1.61 19.47
N ILE A 26 -7.36 2.06 19.13
CA ILE A 26 -6.38 1.25 18.39
C ILE A 26 -5.95 0.05 19.24
N ALA A 27 -5.56 0.25 20.50
CA ALA A 27 -5.08 -0.80 21.39
C ALA A 27 -6.13 -1.89 21.65
N GLY A 28 -7.41 -1.52 21.74
CA GLY A 28 -8.55 -2.42 21.99
C GLY A 28 -9.14 -3.10 20.75
N SER A 29 -8.57 -2.90 19.55
CA SER A 29 -9.18 -3.36 18.30
C SER A 29 -8.20 -4.13 17.40
N VAL A 30 -8.70 -4.55 16.22
CA VAL A 30 -7.88 -5.19 15.17
C VAL A 30 -6.77 -4.26 14.68
N LEU A 31 -6.91 -2.94 14.80
CA LEU A 31 -5.92 -1.95 14.35
C LEU A 31 -4.57 -2.10 15.06
N ARG A 32 -4.55 -2.62 16.28
CA ARG A 32 -3.30 -2.93 16.99
C ARG A 32 -2.44 -4.01 16.31
N ARG A 33 -3.03 -4.74 15.35
CA ARG A 33 -2.34 -5.79 14.57
C ARG A 33 -1.69 -5.26 13.29
N ILE A 34 -1.85 -3.98 13.01
CA ILE A 34 -1.15 -3.33 11.91
C ILE A 34 0.34 -3.26 12.27
N GLY A 35 1.17 -3.78 11.38
CA GLY A 35 2.60 -3.94 11.60
C GLY A 35 2.98 -5.31 12.16
N ASN A 36 4.22 -5.45 12.59
CA ASN A 36 4.83 -6.70 13.03
C ASN A 36 4.59 -7.86 12.05
N THR A 37 4.63 -7.54 10.76
CA THR A 37 4.41 -8.50 9.68
C THR A 37 5.59 -9.46 9.58
N PRO A 38 5.39 -10.69 9.07
CA PRO A 38 6.46 -11.67 8.95
C PRO A 38 7.58 -11.20 8.01
N LEU A 39 8.81 -11.56 8.36
CA LEU A 39 9.98 -11.53 7.48
C LEU A 39 10.36 -12.96 7.14
N VAL A 40 10.36 -13.33 5.84
CA VAL A 40 10.59 -14.70 5.37
C VAL A 40 11.79 -14.73 4.45
N ARG A 41 12.74 -15.66 4.69
CA ARG A 41 13.86 -15.88 3.78
C ARG A 41 13.35 -16.57 2.52
N LEU A 42 13.64 -16.00 1.35
CA LEU A 42 13.45 -16.65 0.06
C LEU A 42 14.56 -17.66 -0.16
N ARG A 43 14.24 -18.89 -0.57
CA ARG A 43 15.20 -19.98 -0.68
C ARG A 43 15.26 -20.60 -2.06
N HIS A 44 14.11 -20.74 -2.71
CA HIS A 44 14.02 -21.44 -4.00
C HIS A 44 14.28 -20.49 -5.18
N VAL A 45 13.63 -19.33 -5.20
CA VAL A 45 13.88 -18.31 -6.23
C VAL A 45 15.28 -17.69 -6.15
N THR A 46 16.01 -17.93 -5.05
CA THR A 46 17.36 -17.45 -4.78
C THR A 46 18.43 -18.56 -4.85
N GLY A 47 18.07 -19.76 -5.31
CA GLY A 47 18.94 -20.94 -5.27
C GLY A 47 20.26 -20.83 -6.01
N GLU A 48 20.40 -19.87 -6.92
CA GLU A 48 21.62 -19.55 -7.65
C GLU A 48 22.62 -18.64 -6.89
N LEU A 49 22.16 -18.02 -5.78
CA LEU A 49 22.99 -17.09 -5.01
C LEU A 49 23.95 -17.86 -4.09
N GLY A 50 25.14 -17.30 -3.87
CA GLY A 50 26.09 -17.82 -2.90
C GLY A 50 25.56 -17.71 -1.46
N ASP A 51 26.06 -18.57 -0.56
CA ASP A 51 25.62 -18.68 0.83
C ASP A 51 25.72 -17.38 1.64
N LYS A 52 26.61 -16.48 1.23
CA LYS A 52 26.84 -15.19 1.90
C LYS A 52 25.79 -14.13 1.56
N VAL A 53 24.96 -14.35 0.53
CA VAL A 53 23.90 -13.44 0.13
C VAL A 53 22.56 -14.03 0.54
N ARG A 54 21.81 -13.28 1.35
CA ARG A 54 20.50 -13.70 1.85
C ARG A 54 19.45 -12.71 1.43
N VAL A 55 18.35 -13.20 0.86
CA VAL A 55 17.20 -12.37 0.43
C VAL A 55 16.00 -12.70 1.27
N TYR A 56 15.35 -11.67 1.79
CA TYR A 56 14.15 -11.79 2.63
C TYR A 56 13.01 -10.96 2.04
N ALA A 57 11.79 -11.48 2.20
CA ALA A 57 10.54 -10.80 1.88
C ALA A 57 9.81 -10.37 3.15
N LYS A 58 9.47 -9.09 3.25
CA LYS A 58 8.61 -8.55 4.31
C LYS A 58 7.16 -8.62 3.86
N LEU A 59 6.36 -9.50 4.46
CA LEU A 59 5.03 -9.87 4.00
C LEU A 59 3.96 -8.91 4.52
N GLU A 60 3.79 -7.75 3.90
CA GLU A 60 2.82 -6.72 4.30
C GLU A 60 1.36 -7.12 4.06
N GLY A 61 1.11 -8.18 3.28
CA GLY A 61 -0.20 -8.80 3.14
C GLY A 61 -0.78 -9.37 4.44
N PHE A 62 0.02 -9.52 5.49
CA PHE A 62 -0.41 -9.96 6.83
C PHE A 62 -0.99 -8.85 7.70
N ASN A 63 -0.93 -7.59 7.27
CA ASN A 63 -1.71 -6.53 7.92
C ASN A 63 -3.22 -6.85 7.83
N PRO A 64 -4.04 -6.41 8.79
CA PRO A 64 -5.48 -6.72 8.85
C PRO A 64 -6.29 -6.37 7.59
N GLY A 65 -6.00 -5.25 6.94
CA GLY A 65 -6.60 -4.86 5.65
C GLY A 65 -5.93 -5.53 4.45
N GLY A 66 -4.93 -6.36 4.69
CA GLY A 66 -4.24 -7.19 3.70
C GLY A 66 -3.22 -6.44 2.85
N SER A 67 -2.64 -5.34 3.34
CA SER A 67 -1.60 -4.63 2.60
C SER A 67 -0.74 -3.68 3.45
N VAL A 68 0.36 -3.25 2.84
CA VAL A 68 1.27 -2.21 3.36
C VAL A 68 0.55 -0.87 3.65
N LYS A 69 -0.57 -0.61 3.00
CA LYS A 69 -1.31 0.65 3.11
C LYS A 69 -2.01 0.84 4.45
N ASP A 70 -2.20 -0.24 5.22
CA ASP A 70 -2.77 -0.15 6.56
C ASP A 70 -1.92 0.75 7.47
N ARG A 71 -0.58 0.67 7.33
CA ARG A 71 0.36 1.47 8.13
C ARG A 71 0.22 2.98 7.88
N PRO A 72 0.40 3.49 6.65
CA PRO A 72 0.26 4.93 6.40
C PRO A 72 -1.17 5.42 6.59
N ALA A 73 -2.19 4.64 6.25
CA ALA A 73 -3.58 5.03 6.45
C ALA A 73 -3.88 5.27 7.94
N LEU A 74 -3.45 4.36 8.82
CA LEU A 74 -3.63 4.52 10.26
C LEU A 74 -2.85 5.73 10.79
N GLN A 75 -1.60 5.93 10.36
CA GLN A 75 -0.79 7.05 10.82
C GLN A 75 -1.36 8.40 10.37
N MET A 76 -1.83 8.51 9.10
CA MET A 76 -2.46 9.73 8.59
C MET A 76 -3.73 10.08 9.35
N VAL A 77 -4.57 9.09 9.66
CA VAL A 77 -5.79 9.29 10.45
C VAL A 77 -5.45 9.69 11.88
N ARG A 78 -4.52 8.96 12.53
CA ARG A 78 -4.09 9.23 13.91
C ARG A 78 -3.53 10.63 14.09
N ASP A 79 -2.61 11.04 13.22
CA ASP A 79 -1.99 12.36 13.26
C ASP A 79 -3.04 13.46 13.00
N ALA A 80 -3.96 13.26 12.05
CA ALA A 80 -5.00 14.23 11.75
C ALA A 80 -6.03 14.40 12.87
N ILE A 81 -6.32 13.35 13.63
CA ILE A 81 -7.16 13.44 14.81
C ILE A 81 -6.40 14.19 15.94
N ALA A 82 -5.14 13.84 16.14
CA ALA A 82 -4.31 14.44 17.18
C ALA A 82 -4.09 15.95 16.99
N ASP A 83 -3.98 16.40 15.75
CA ASP A 83 -3.79 17.82 15.42
C ASP A 83 -5.10 18.58 15.11
N GLY A 84 -6.27 17.94 15.25
CA GLY A 84 -7.59 18.55 15.09
C GLY A 84 -8.02 18.81 13.64
N ARG A 85 -7.32 18.30 12.63
CA ARG A 85 -7.76 18.37 11.22
C ARG A 85 -8.90 17.42 10.91
N PHE A 86 -8.95 16.27 11.59
CA PHE A 86 -10.02 15.28 11.46
C PHE A 86 -10.78 15.19 12.79
N VAL A 87 -11.93 15.84 12.84
CA VAL A 87 -12.79 15.95 14.01
C VAL A 87 -14.08 15.16 13.84
N ASP A 88 -14.80 14.95 14.95
CA ASP A 88 -16.10 14.29 14.94
C ASP A 88 -17.08 14.96 13.96
N GLY A 89 -17.86 14.14 13.28
CA GLY A 89 -18.80 14.58 12.25
C GLY A 89 -18.22 14.74 10.86
N LYS A 90 -16.89 14.74 10.68
CA LYS A 90 -16.29 14.75 9.32
C LYS A 90 -16.29 13.36 8.70
N VAL A 91 -16.36 13.36 7.36
CA VAL A 91 -16.26 12.18 6.50
C VAL A 91 -14.85 12.12 5.91
N LEU A 92 -14.17 10.98 6.02
CA LEU A 92 -12.91 10.78 5.29
C LEU A 92 -13.20 10.62 3.80
N LEU A 93 -12.63 11.48 2.97
CA LEU A 93 -12.79 11.47 1.51
C LEU A 93 -11.46 11.18 0.84
N ASP A 94 -11.41 10.22 -0.08
CA ASP A 94 -10.23 10.04 -0.95
C ASP A 94 -10.62 9.50 -2.33
N SER A 95 -9.67 9.58 -3.27
CA SER A 95 -9.75 9.00 -4.62
C SER A 95 -8.85 7.79 -4.71
N THR A 96 -9.36 6.64 -4.30
CA THR A 96 -8.59 5.39 -4.32
C THR A 96 -9.50 4.17 -4.45
N SER A 97 -9.19 3.32 -5.41
CA SER A 97 -9.86 2.04 -5.64
C SER A 97 -9.06 0.86 -5.10
N GLY A 98 -7.86 1.11 -4.59
CA GLY A 98 -6.92 0.08 -4.18
C GLY A 98 -6.83 -0.12 -2.67
N ASN A 99 -5.67 -0.60 -2.25
CA ASN A 99 -5.38 -0.97 -0.86
C ASN A 99 -5.55 0.18 0.14
N THR A 100 -5.29 1.42 -0.26
CA THR A 100 -5.47 2.59 0.61
C THR A 100 -6.94 2.80 0.97
N GLY A 101 -7.86 2.65 0.00
CA GLY A 101 -9.30 2.72 0.25
C GLY A 101 -9.78 1.63 1.20
N ILE A 102 -9.27 0.40 1.04
CA ILE A 102 -9.57 -0.73 1.94
C ILE A 102 -9.10 -0.41 3.36
N ALA A 103 -7.89 0.14 3.51
CA ALA A 103 -7.35 0.52 4.81
C ALA A 103 -8.19 1.61 5.48
N TYR A 104 -8.58 2.68 4.77
CA TYR A 104 -9.45 3.71 5.31
C TYR A 104 -10.82 3.17 5.70
N ALA A 105 -11.42 2.31 4.87
CA ALA A 105 -12.72 1.71 5.15
C ALA A 105 -12.67 0.83 6.42
N MET A 106 -11.63 0.02 6.59
CA MET A 106 -11.40 -0.80 7.78
C MET A 106 -11.21 0.09 9.03
N ILE A 107 -10.38 1.12 8.95
CA ILE A 107 -10.13 2.04 10.05
C ILE A 107 -11.41 2.79 10.43
N GLY A 108 -12.17 3.26 9.43
CA GLY A 108 -13.47 3.93 9.63
C GLY A 108 -14.49 3.01 10.32
N ALA A 109 -14.56 1.75 9.93
CA ALA A 109 -15.43 0.76 10.57
C ALA A 109 -15.09 0.55 12.05
N VAL A 110 -13.80 0.58 12.41
CA VAL A 110 -13.36 0.41 13.81
C VAL A 110 -13.54 1.68 14.61
N LEU A 111 -13.09 2.83 14.09
CA LEU A 111 -13.12 4.11 14.82
C LEU A 111 -14.48 4.80 14.76
N GLY A 112 -15.38 4.39 13.85
CA GLY A 112 -16.75 4.87 13.78
C GLY A 112 -16.94 6.13 12.94
N PHE A 113 -16.01 6.47 12.05
CA PHE A 113 -16.21 7.57 11.10
C PHE A 113 -16.60 7.08 9.69
N PRO A 114 -17.41 7.85 8.96
CA PRO A 114 -17.80 7.51 7.59
C PRO A 114 -16.65 7.74 6.60
N VAL A 115 -16.64 6.92 5.54
CA VAL A 115 -15.63 6.96 4.47
C VAL A 115 -16.31 7.03 3.11
N ASP A 116 -16.02 8.07 2.34
CA ASP A 116 -16.45 8.29 0.95
C ASP A 116 -15.24 8.10 0.02
N LEU A 117 -15.37 7.20 -0.96
CA LEU A 117 -14.29 6.88 -1.90
C LEU A 117 -14.75 7.13 -3.35
N CYS A 118 -14.06 8.03 -4.04
CA CYS A 118 -14.23 8.24 -5.47
C CYS A 118 -13.40 7.21 -6.24
N MET A 119 -14.03 6.51 -7.19
CA MET A 119 -13.35 5.52 -8.04
C MET A 119 -14.08 5.28 -9.36
N PRO A 120 -13.34 4.88 -10.41
CA PRO A 120 -13.95 4.52 -11.70
C PRO A 120 -14.89 3.32 -11.54
N ARG A 121 -15.98 3.32 -12.32
CA ARG A 121 -16.99 2.26 -12.24
C ARG A 121 -16.48 0.87 -12.65
N ASN A 122 -15.40 0.78 -13.43
CA ASN A 122 -14.80 -0.46 -13.91
C ASN A 122 -13.78 -1.10 -12.96
N VAL A 123 -13.62 -0.58 -11.74
CA VAL A 123 -12.81 -1.23 -10.69
C VAL A 123 -13.35 -2.63 -10.39
N SER A 124 -12.47 -3.58 -10.06
CA SER A 124 -12.81 -4.98 -9.83
C SER A 124 -13.95 -5.15 -8.83
N ILE A 125 -14.76 -6.19 -9.02
CA ILE A 125 -15.92 -6.46 -8.17
C ILE A 125 -15.49 -6.84 -6.74
N GLU A 126 -14.34 -7.50 -6.59
CA GLU A 126 -13.79 -7.92 -5.31
C GLU A 126 -13.49 -6.71 -4.43
N ARG A 127 -12.81 -5.69 -4.99
CA ARG A 127 -12.52 -4.44 -4.27
C ARG A 127 -13.79 -3.72 -3.84
N LYS A 128 -14.78 -3.62 -4.73
CA LYS A 128 -16.09 -3.02 -4.41
C LYS A 128 -16.79 -3.75 -3.26
N LYS A 129 -16.76 -5.10 -3.26
CA LYS A 129 -17.35 -5.92 -2.20
C LYS A 129 -16.64 -5.71 -0.87
N ILE A 130 -15.30 -5.69 -0.85
CA ILE A 130 -14.52 -5.45 0.36
C ILE A 130 -14.84 -4.08 0.96
N LEU A 131 -14.82 -3.02 0.14
CA LEU A 131 -15.13 -1.65 0.58
C LEU A 131 -16.54 -1.55 1.18
N LYS A 132 -17.53 -2.14 0.49
CA LYS A 132 -18.92 -2.19 0.99
C LYS A 132 -19.06 -3.01 2.27
N ALA A 133 -18.32 -4.12 2.42
CA ALA A 133 -18.33 -4.92 3.63
C ALA A 133 -17.83 -4.15 4.86
N PHE A 134 -16.87 -3.23 4.68
CA PHE A 134 -16.44 -2.31 5.73
C PHE A 134 -17.35 -1.08 5.90
N GLY A 135 -18.39 -0.94 5.08
CA GLY A 135 -19.36 0.16 5.18
C GLY A 135 -18.95 1.46 4.47
N ALA A 136 -17.93 1.44 3.62
CA ALA A 136 -17.55 2.62 2.85
C ALA A 136 -18.61 2.95 1.79
N ASN A 137 -18.88 4.24 1.61
CA ASN A 137 -19.68 4.75 0.50
C ASN A 137 -18.78 4.93 -0.73
N ILE A 138 -19.27 4.46 -1.89
CA ILE A 138 -18.54 4.50 -3.15
C ILE A 138 -19.19 5.51 -4.08
N ILE A 139 -18.43 6.51 -4.48
CA ILE A 139 -18.82 7.53 -5.45
C ILE A 139 -18.16 7.15 -6.79
N PHE A 140 -18.99 6.63 -7.71
CA PHE A 140 -18.51 6.20 -9.01
C PHE A 140 -18.26 7.36 -9.96
N THR A 141 -17.11 7.33 -10.66
CA THR A 141 -16.75 8.24 -11.74
C THR A 141 -16.77 7.51 -13.10
N ASP A 142 -16.63 8.26 -14.18
CA ASP A 142 -16.60 7.72 -15.53
C ASP A 142 -15.39 6.79 -15.71
N PRO A 143 -15.58 5.55 -16.19
CA PRO A 143 -14.49 4.63 -16.47
C PRO A 143 -13.48 5.16 -17.50
N MET A 144 -13.92 6.00 -18.44
CA MET A 144 -13.06 6.56 -19.48
C MET A 144 -12.04 7.59 -18.94
N GLU A 145 -12.38 8.24 -17.82
CA GLU A 145 -11.49 9.18 -17.14
C GLU A 145 -10.50 8.48 -16.18
N GLY A 146 -10.68 7.20 -15.94
CA GLY A 146 -9.80 6.40 -15.09
C GLY A 146 -9.62 6.97 -13.68
N SER A 147 -8.41 6.88 -13.16
CA SER A 147 -8.06 7.41 -11.82
C SER A 147 -8.11 8.94 -11.76
N ASP A 148 -7.87 9.62 -12.87
CA ASP A 148 -7.83 11.09 -12.90
C ASP A 148 -9.22 11.68 -12.68
N GLY A 149 -10.26 11.11 -13.27
CA GLY A 149 -11.65 11.50 -13.01
C GLY A 149 -12.03 11.33 -11.53
N ALA A 150 -11.56 10.27 -10.88
CA ALA A 150 -11.78 10.07 -9.45
C ALA A 150 -11.06 11.11 -8.59
N ILE A 151 -9.83 11.48 -8.97
CA ILE A 151 -9.05 12.52 -8.31
C ILE A 151 -9.74 13.87 -8.43
N ILE A 152 -10.18 14.24 -9.63
CA ILE A 152 -10.91 15.49 -9.90
C ILE A 152 -12.18 15.52 -9.04
N ARG A 153 -13.00 14.45 -9.10
CA ARG A 153 -14.25 14.40 -8.33
C ARG A 153 -14.04 14.52 -6.82
N SER A 154 -13.01 13.90 -6.29
CA SER A 154 -12.69 14.03 -4.84
C SER A 154 -12.27 15.45 -4.46
N LYS A 155 -11.58 16.17 -5.36
CA LYS A 155 -11.21 17.58 -5.13
C LYS A 155 -12.42 18.51 -5.20
N GLU A 156 -13.34 18.28 -6.15
CA GLU A 156 -14.58 19.02 -6.28
C GLU A 156 -15.44 18.89 -5.01
N LEU A 157 -15.67 17.64 -4.56
CA LEU A 157 -16.43 17.36 -3.35
C LEU A 157 -15.85 18.03 -2.10
N LEU A 158 -14.52 18.03 -1.99
CA LEU A 158 -13.83 18.72 -0.90
C LEU A 158 -14.02 20.24 -0.99
N ALA A 159 -13.91 20.82 -2.20
CA ALA A 159 -14.10 22.25 -2.42
C ALA A 159 -15.55 22.70 -2.19
N GLU A 160 -16.51 21.89 -2.61
CA GLU A 160 -17.95 22.13 -2.41
C GLU A 160 -18.35 22.07 -0.91
N ASN A 161 -17.70 21.21 -0.13
CA ASN A 161 -18.09 20.93 1.26
C ASN A 161 -16.85 20.76 2.18
N PRO A 162 -16.01 21.77 2.38
CA PRO A 162 -14.76 21.67 3.14
C PRO A 162 -15.00 21.34 4.63
N GLU A 163 -16.13 21.75 5.19
CA GLU A 163 -16.50 21.45 6.58
C GLU A 163 -16.91 20.00 6.78
N LYS A 164 -17.47 19.36 5.74
CA LYS A 164 -17.90 17.96 5.78
C LYS A 164 -16.75 16.99 5.66
N TYR A 165 -15.75 17.31 4.85
CA TYR A 165 -14.74 16.34 4.44
C TYR A 165 -13.37 16.58 5.09
N PHE A 166 -12.69 15.47 5.35
CA PHE A 166 -11.26 15.39 5.59
C PHE A 166 -10.61 14.53 4.50
N LYS A 167 -9.62 15.08 3.79
CA LYS A 167 -8.86 14.35 2.75
C LYS A 167 -7.42 14.11 3.22
N PRO A 168 -7.02 12.83 3.44
CA PRO A 168 -5.68 12.51 3.94
C PRO A 168 -4.54 12.86 3.00
N ASP A 169 -4.74 12.80 1.68
CA ASP A 169 -3.75 13.03 0.62
C ASP A 169 -2.46 12.19 0.78
N GLN A 170 -2.56 10.90 0.49
CA GLN A 170 -1.45 9.96 0.63
C GLN A 170 -0.19 10.30 -0.17
N TYR A 171 -0.28 11.17 -1.19
CA TYR A 171 0.83 11.55 -2.06
C TYR A 171 1.69 12.70 -1.51
N ASN A 172 1.10 13.53 -0.65
CA ASN A 172 1.78 14.71 -0.09
C ASN A 172 1.85 14.70 1.43
N ASN A 173 1.15 13.79 2.10
CA ASN A 173 1.06 13.75 3.56
C ASN A 173 2.33 13.15 4.19
N PRO A 174 3.07 13.91 5.02
CA PRO A 174 4.28 13.42 5.68
C PRO A 174 4.05 12.28 6.66
N SER A 175 2.81 12.08 7.13
CA SER A 175 2.46 10.93 7.98
C SER A 175 2.56 9.59 7.23
N ASN A 176 2.53 9.60 5.90
CA ASN A 176 2.73 8.39 5.10
C ASN A 176 4.15 7.82 5.29
N PRO A 177 5.25 8.50 4.91
CA PRO A 177 6.59 7.97 5.19
C PRO A 177 6.88 7.84 6.69
N LYS A 178 6.35 8.73 7.55
CA LYS A 178 6.48 8.63 9.00
C LYS A 178 6.02 7.29 9.57
N ALA A 179 4.92 6.72 9.05
CA ALA A 179 4.45 5.40 9.46
C ALA A 179 5.53 4.33 9.29
N HIS A 180 6.22 4.35 8.17
CA HIS A 180 7.26 3.37 7.84
C HIS A 180 8.57 3.60 8.60
N SER A 181 8.95 4.84 8.81
CA SER A 181 10.12 5.19 9.63
C SER A 181 9.94 4.73 11.09
N LEU A 182 8.73 4.89 11.64
CA LEU A 182 8.43 4.52 13.02
C LEU A 182 8.20 3.01 13.23
N THR A 183 7.76 2.28 12.21
CA THR A 183 7.36 0.86 12.35
C THR A 183 8.20 -0.06 11.46
N THR A 184 8.04 -0.01 10.15
CA THR A 184 8.69 -0.93 9.20
C THR A 184 10.21 -0.99 9.37
N ALA A 185 10.86 0.17 9.48
CA ALA A 185 12.32 0.24 9.65
C ALA A 185 12.79 -0.46 10.93
N ARG A 186 12.11 -0.25 12.04
CA ARG A 186 12.44 -0.89 13.33
C ARG A 186 12.24 -2.39 13.28
N GLU A 187 11.11 -2.84 12.70
CA GLU A 187 10.83 -4.26 12.52
C GLU A 187 11.90 -4.94 11.67
N LEU A 188 12.39 -4.29 10.62
CA LEU A 188 13.45 -4.85 9.77
C LEU A 188 14.78 -4.96 10.51
N ILE A 189 15.17 -3.97 11.29
CA ILE A 189 16.38 -4.06 12.12
C ILE A 189 16.27 -5.21 13.12
N GLU A 190 15.14 -5.32 13.82
CA GLU A 190 14.90 -6.37 14.80
C GLU A 190 14.90 -7.77 14.14
N GLN A 191 14.12 -7.95 13.08
CA GLN A 191 13.94 -9.24 12.40
C GLN A 191 15.18 -9.73 11.63
N THR A 192 16.07 -8.82 11.25
CA THR A 192 17.37 -9.17 10.64
C THR A 192 18.54 -9.13 11.65
N GLU A 193 18.26 -8.95 12.94
CA GLU A 193 19.27 -8.79 13.98
C GLU A 193 20.31 -7.70 13.63
N GLY A 194 19.87 -6.67 12.91
CA GLY A 194 20.71 -5.60 12.40
C GLY A 194 21.59 -5.98 11.21
N GLU A 195 21.45 -7.15 10.61
CA GLU A 195 22.30 -7.58 9.48
C GLU A 195 21.89 -6.99 8.12
N ILE A 196 20.70 -6.38 7.99
CA ILE A 196 20.23 -5.78 6.72
C ILE A 196 21.28 -4.84 6.11
N THR A 197 21.61 -5.05 4.83
CA THR A 197 22.54 -4.21 4.06
C THR A 197 21.84 -3.46 2.94
N HIS A 198 20.80 -4.05 2.35
CA HIS A 198 20.06 -3.48 1.22
C HIS A 198 18.56 -3.59 1.48
N PHE A 199 17.87 -2.50 1.26
CA PHE A 199 16.41 -2.42 1.36
C PHE A 199 15.82 -2.09 -0.01
N VAL A 200 14.87 -2.90 -0.48
CA VAL A 200 14.22 -2.76 -1.78
C VAL A 200 12.72 -2.60 -1.60
N ALA A 201 12.12 -1.58 -2.21
CA ALA A 201 10.68 -1.44 -2.23
C ALA A 201 10.18 -0.89 -3.57
N SER A 202 9.07 -1.43 -4.06
CA SER A 202 8.39 -0.92 -5.24
C SER A 202 7.68 0.40 -4.95
N ILE A 203 7.67 1.33 -5.92
CA ILE A 203 7.18 2.71 -5.75
C ILE A 203 5.80 2.94 -6.36
N GLY A 204 4.84 3.34 -5.50
CA GLY A 204 3.57 3.98 -5.90
C GLY A 204 3.55 5.43 -5.39
N THR A 205 3.28 5.66 -4.10
CA THR A 205 3.39 6.98 -3.48
C THR A 205 4.82 7.35 -3.08
N GLY A 206 5.71 6.38 -3.00
CA GLY A 206 7.06 6.55 -2.46
C GLY A 206 7.15 6.42 -0.93
N GLY A 207 6.02 6.46 -0.20
CA GLY A 207 6.02 6.48 1.27
C GLY A 207 6.79 5.33 1.92
N THR A 208 6.64 4.11 1.38
CA THR A 208 7.33 2.93 1.91
C THR A 208 8.84 3.03 1.77
N VAL A 209 9.34 3.33 0.56
CA VAL A 209 10.79 3.40 0.31
C VAL A 209 11.43 4.57 1.04
N MET A 210 10.77 5.74 1.02
CA MET A 210 11.29 6.95 1.69
C MET A 210 11.29 6.80 3.20
N GLY A 211 10.16 6.42 3.80
CA GLY A 211 10.04 6.33 5.26
C GLY A 211 10.87 5.18 5.85
N THR A 212 10.84 4.01 5.24
CA THR A 212 11.67 2.88 5.70
C THR A 212 13.17 3.21 5.54
N GLY A 213 13.55 3.76 4.39
CA GLY A 213 14.93 4.15 4.12
C GLY A 213 15.45 5.19 5.12
N GLU A 214 14.67 6.22 5.44
CA GLU A 214 15.02 7.22 6.45
C GLU A 214 15.20 6.58 7.83
N GLY A 215 14.22 5.75 8.25
CA GLY A 215 14.28 5.06 9.53
C GLY A 215 15.47 4.09 9.64
N LEU A 216 15.74 3.32 8.57
CA LEU A 216 16.89 2.40 8.53
C LEU A 216 18.23 3.15 8.64
N ARG A 217 18.42 4.24 7.89
CA ARG A 217 19.66 5.02 7.97
C ARG A 217 19.88 5.65 9.34
N GLY A 218 18.80 6.02 10.03
CA GLY A 218 18.87 6.50 11.41
C GLY A 218 19.29 5.43 12.41
N LEU A 219 18.91 4.17 12.17
CA LEU A 219 19.19 3.04 13.06
C LEU A 219 20.48 2.28 12.68
N LYS A 220 20.77 2.19 11.40
CA LYS A 220 21.95 1.52 10.82
C LYS A 220 22.47 2.33 9.63
N PRO A 221 23.41 3.26 9.82
CA PRO A 221 24.06 3.97 8.73
C PRO A 221 24.72 3.00 7.74
N GLY A 222 24.63 3.31 6.45
CA GLY A 222 25.22 2.49 5.37
C GLY A 222 24.26 1.49 4.71
N VAL A 223 23.02 1.34 5.20
CA VAL A 223 22.01 0.55 4.48
C VAL A 223 21.70 1.22 3.15
N GLN A 224 21.81 0.44 2.06
CA GLN A 224 21.47 0.91 0.72
C GLN A 224 19.95 0.84 0.50
N VAL A 225 19.36 1.92 -0.01
CA VAL A 225 17.91 2.06 -0.24
C VAL A 225 17.64 2.11 -1.73
N ILE A 226 16.98 1.07 -2.24
CA ILE A 226 16.73 0.88 -3.66
C ILE A 226 15.23 0.91 -3.94
N ALA A 227 14.84 1.65 -4.97
CA ALA A 227 13.49 1.67 -5.47
C ALA A 227 13.33 0.71 -6.67
N ALA A 228 12.25 -0.07 -6.69
CA ALA A 228 11.81 -0.79 -7.87
C ALA A 228 10.66 -0.02 -8.52
N GLU A 229 10.79 0.32 -9.80
CA GLU A 229 9.73 0.99 -10.57
C GLU A 229 9.51 0.28 -11.91
N PRO A 230 8.35 0.44 -12.57
CA PRO A 230 8.19 -0.03 -13.93
C PRO A 230 9.27 0.58 -14.84
N ASP A 231 9.81 -0.18 -15.77
CA ASP A 231 10.79 0.28 -16.76
C ASP A 231 10.17 1.13 -17.87
N ASN A 232 8.84 1.09 -18.01
CA ASN A 232 8.10 1.73 -19.08
C ASN A 232 6.86 2.45 -18.55
N PRO A 233 6.49 3.63 -19.11
CA PRO A 233 5.24 4.33 -18.73
C PRO A 233 3.96 3.51 -19.02
N PHE A 234 3.98 2.64 -20.05
CA PHE A 234 2.87 1.74 -20.38
C PHE A 234 3.11 0.36 -19.76
N HIS A 235 2.77 0.21 -18.49
CA HIS A 235 3.00 -1.02 -17.73
C HIS A 235 1.70 -1.59 -17.13
N GLY A 236 1.70 -2.90 -16.85
CA GLY A 236 0.59 -3.61 -16.21
C GLY A 236 0.70 -3.70 -14.67
N LEU A 237 1.69 -3.08 -14.05
CA LEU A 237 1.97 -3.19 -12.62
C LEU A 237 1.08 -2.23 -11.81
N GLU A 238 -0.15 -2.66 -11.53
CA GLU A 238 -1.13 -1.85 -10.78
C GLU A 238 -0.57 -1.33 -9.45
N GLY A 239 -0.77 -0.04 -9.20
CA GLY A 239 -0.36 0.64 -7.97
C GLY A 239 1.10 1.11 -7.97
N LEU A 240 1.90 0.75 -8.98
CA LEU A 240 3.23 1.29 -9.20
C LEU A 240 3.20 2.50 -10.14
N LYS A 241 4.24 3.29 -10.08
CA LYS A 241 4.45 4.48 -10.93
C LYS A 241 5.81 4.42 -11.59
N HIS A 242 5.84 4.69 -12.89
CA HIS A 242 7.03 5.08 -13.61
C HIS A 242 7.26 6.57 -13.36
N MET A 243 8.20 6.90 -12.47
CA MET A 243 8.32 8.28 -11.91
C MET A 243 8.62 9.33 -12.96
N ALA A 244 9.40 9.00 -14.00
CA ALA A 244 9.77 9.93 -15.06
C ALA A 244 8.57 10.42 -15.90
N SER A 245 7.48 9.64 -15.98
CA SER A 245 6.28 9.97 -16.76
C SER A 245 5.04 10.29 -15.91
N SER A 246 5.15 10.22 -14.59
CA SER A 246 4.03 10.41 -13.67
C SER A 246 4.13 11.75 -12.93
N ILE A 247 3.00 12.21 -12.37
CA ILE A 247 3.04 13.27 -11.37
C ILE A 247 3.78 12.73 -10.16
N VAL A 248 4.95 13.33 -9.87
CA VAL A 248 5.81 12.92 -8.76
C VAL A 248 5.14 13.28 -7.43
N PRO A 249 4.96 12.30 -6.51
CA PRO A 249 4.43 12.58 -5.18
C PRO A 249 5.33 13.54 -4.40
N GLY A 250 4.75 14.48 -3.65
CA GLY A 250 5.52 15.45 -2.86
C GLY A 250 6.34 14.83 -1.73
N ILE A 251 6.00 13.61 -1.31
CA ILE A 251 6.78 12.85 -0.31
C ILE A 251 7.91 12.01 -0.91
N TYR A 252 8.06 11.98 -2.24
CA TYR A 252 9.11 11.22 -2.92
C TYR A 252 10.30 12.12 -3.23
N HIS A 253 11.49 11.69 -2.84
CA HIS A 253 12.76 12.40 -3.03
C HIS A 253 13.79 11.44 -3.61
N GLU A 254 13.96 11.48 -4.93
CA GLU A 254 14.87 10.55 -5.65
C GLU A 254 16.31 10.62 -5.15
N ASN A 255 16.77 11.81 -4.78
CA ASN A 255 18.12 12.04 -4.24
C ASN A 255 18.38 11.37 -2.87
N LYS A 256 17.35 10.79 -2.26
CA LYS A 256 17.46 9.97 -1.04
C LYS A 256 17.56 8.47 -1.34
N LEU A 257 17.60 8.05 -2.60
CA LEU A 257 17.83 6.67 -2.99
C LEU A 257 19.31 6.43 -3.31
N ASP A 258 19.79 5.22 -3.05
CA ASP A 258 21.11 4.77 -3.48
C ASP A 258 21.05 4.11 -4.86
N GLY A 259 19.86 3.68 -5.29
CA GLY A 259 19.64 3.10 -6.61
C GLY A 259 18.17 2.98 -6.98
N LYS A 260 17.95 2.76 -8.28
CA LYS A 260 16.65 2.39 -8.85
C LYS A 260 16.83 1.23 -9.82
N VAL A 261 15.87 0.32 -9.82
CA VAL A 261 15.79 -0.80 -10.75
C VAL A 261 14.49 -0.68 -11.55
N GLY A 262 14.61 -0.59 -12.87
CA GLY A 262 13.49 -0.68 -13.80
C GLY A 262 13.06 -2.13 -13.97
N VAL A 263 11.76 -2.42 -13.83
CA VAL A 263 11.24 -3.78 -13.87
C VAL A 263 10.20 -3.89 -14.97
N GLU A 264 10.41 -4.81 -15.89
CA GLU A 264 9.46 -5.18 -16.94
C GLU A 264 8.21 -5.84 -16.35
N THR A 265 7.05 -5.55 -16.93
CA THR A 265 5.76 -6.11 -16.49
C THR A 265 5.76 -7.64 -16.48
N GLU A 266 6.23 -8.26 -17.57
CA GLU A 266 6.20 -9.72 -17.70
C GLU A 266 7.20 -10.40 -16.75
N ALA A 267 8.36 -9.79 -16.49
CA ALA A 267 9.32 -10.28 -15.50
C ALA A 267 8.72 -10.26 -14.09
N ALA A 268 8.00 -9.19 -13.74
CA ALA A 268 7.30 -9.10 -12.46
C ALA A 268 6.17 -10.13 -12.35
N TYR A 269 5.41 -10.37 -13.41
CA TYR A 269 4.34 -11.37 -13.43
C TYR A 269 4.89 -12.77 -13.28
N GLU A 270 5.92 -13.13 -14.02
CA GLU A 270 6.55 -14.45 -13.90
C GLU A 270 7.14 -14.66 -12.51
N MET A 271 7.82 -13.65 -11.96
CA MET A 271 8.32 -13.73 -10.59
C MET A 271 7.19 -13.90 -9.58
N THR A 272 6.05 -13.23 -9.77
CA THR A 272 4.86 -13.40 -8.89
C THR A 272 4.35 -14.84 -8.92
N ARG A 273 4.30 -15.46 -10.11
CA ARG A 273 3.92 -16.89 -10.25
C ARG A 273 4.94 -17.82 -9.61
N ARG A 274 6.24 -17.56 -9.80
CA ARG A 274 7.32 -18.31 -9.18
C ARG A 274 7.28 -18.23 -7.65
N LEU A 275 7.06 -17.05 -7.08
CA LEU A 275 6.89 -16.89 -5.63
C LEU A 275 5.74 -17.74 -5.08
N ALA A 276 4.64 -17.86 -5.82
CA ALA A 276 3.54 -18.73 -5.42
C ALA A 276 3.90 -20.21 -5.54
N ARG A 277 4.53 -20.64 -6.64
CA ARG A 277 4.83 -22.05 -6.92
C ARG A 277 6.04 -22.58 -6.15
N GLU A 278 7.07 -21.76 -5.98
CA GLU A 278 8.36 -22.18 -5.43
C GLU A 278 8.51 -21.82 -3.94
N GLU A 279 7.98 -20.67 -3.50
CA GLU A 279 8.07 -20.20 -2.10
C GLU A 279 6.75 -20.38 -1.31
N GLY A 280 5.63 -20.74 -1.98
CA GLY A 280 4.32 -20.82 -1.35
C GLY A 280 3.73 -19.46 -0.96
N ILE A 281 4.21 -18.36 -1.58
CA ILE A 281 3.81 -16.98 -1.24
C ILE A 281 2.88 -16.43 -2.32
N LEU A 282 1.58 -16.44 -2.07
CA LEU A 282 0.58 -15.82 -2.94
C LEU A 282 0.54 -14.31 -2.69
N CYS A 283 1.20 -13.54 -3.56
CA CYS A 283 1.35 -12.09 -3.43
C CYS A 283 0.89 -11.34 -4.70
N GLY A 284 0.74 -10.02 -4.60
CA GLY A 284 0.44 -9.16 -5.76
C GLY A 284 1.66 -8.92 -6.64
N GLN A 285 1.42 -8.46 -7.87
CA GLN A 285 2.45 -8.23 -8.89
C GLN A 285 3.53 -7.20 -8.50
N SER A 286 3.20 -6.27 -7.63
CA SER A 286 4.18 -5.34 -7.06
C SER A 286 5.22 -6.03 -6.17
N SER A 287 4.87 -7.19 -5.59
CA SER A 287 5.80 -8.05 -4.87
C SER A 287 6.76 -8.77 -5.82
N GLY A 288 6.25 -9.23 -6.98
CA GLY A 288 7.08 -9.77 -8.06
C GLY A 288 8.11 -8.74 -8.54
N ALA A 289 7.67 -7.50 -8.77
CA ALA A 289 8.57 -6.42 -9.14
C ALA A 289 9.65 -6.14 -8.08
N ALA A 290 9.26 -6.11 -6.79
CA ALA A 290 10.22 -5.94 -5.69
C ALA A 290 11.21 -7.11 -5.60
N ALA A 291 10.76 -8.35 -5.86
CA ALA A 291 11.61 -9.54 -5.85
C ALA A 291 12.60 -9.55 -7.05
N VAL A 292 12.15 -9.18 -8.25
CA VAL A 292 13.03 -9.03 -9.42
C VAL A 292 14.16 -8.05 -9.10
N ALA A 293 13.82 -6.85 -8.60
CA ALA A 293 14.81 -5.86 -8.24
C ALA A 293 15.75 -6.34 -7.10
N ALA A 294 15.20 -7.03 -6.10
CA ALA A 294 16.00 -7.58 -5.00
C ALA A 294 16.99 -8.64 -5.48
N LEU A 295 16.59 -9.49 -6.42
CA LEU A 295 17.47 -10.50 -7.03
C LEU A 295 18.56 -9.87 -7.90
N GLU A 296 18.26 -8.80 -8.64
CA GLU A 296 19.26 -8.06 -9.40
C GLU A 296 20.34 -7.50 -8.48
N ILE A 297 19.94 -6.86 -7.37
CA ILE A 297 20.89 -6.38 -6.36
C ILE A 297 21.66 -7.54 -5.71
N ALA A 298 20.98 -8.63 -5.36
CA ALA A 298 21.60 -9.78 -4.73
C ALA A 298 22.68 -10.45 -5.61
N ARG A 299 22.49 -10.45 -6.93
CA ARG A 299 23.48 -10.94 -7.90
C ARG A 299 24.70 -10.02 -8.08
N SER A 300 24.55 -8.75 -7.75
CA SER A 300 25.60 -7.74 -7.90
C SER A 300 26.54 -7.61 -6.70
N ILE A 301 26.28 -8.34 -5.61
CA ILE A 301 27.03 -8.26 -4.36
C ILE A 301 27.66 -9.62 -3.98
N ASP A 302 28.81 -9.60 -3.32
CA ASP A 302 29.49 -10.82 -2.86
C ASP A 302 28.94 -11.33 -1.52
N GLU A 303 28.47 -10.44 -0.66
CA GLU A 303 27.85 -10.74 0.62
C GLU A 303 26.84 -9.68 1.04
N GLY A 304 25.80 -10.07 1.77
CA GLY A 304 24.83 -9.14 2.32
C GLY A 304 23.45 -9.72 2.60
N VAL A 305 22.64 -8.89 3.23
CA VAL A 305 21.24 -9.18 3.54
C VAL A 305 20.37 -8.19 2.80
N VAL A 306 19.68 -8.67 1.78
CA VAL A 306 18.75 -7.89 0.97
C VAL A 306 17.33 -8.14 1.48
N VAL A 307 16.60 -7.09 1.81
CA VAL A 307 15.19 -7.20 2.21
C VAL A 307 14.31 -6.46 1.22
N CYS A 308 13.30 -7.14 0.68
CA CYS A 308 12.30 -6.52 -0.18
C CYS A 308 10.90 -6.54 0.47
N ILE A 309 10.10 -5.53 0.14
CA ILE A 309 8.70 -5.43 0.62
C ILE A 309 7.78 -6.16 -0.35
N PHE A 310 6.94 -7.05 0.18
CA PHE A 310 5.80 -7.64 -0.54
C PHE A 310 4.53 -6.92 -0.08
N PRO A 311 4.04 -5.94 -0.88
CA PRO A 311 3.05 -4.96 -0.41
C PRO A 311 1.70 -5.54 -0.05
N ASP A 312 1.24 -6.60 -0.72
CA ASP A 312 -0.07 -7.19 -0.48
C ASP A 312 -0.18 -8.64 -0.94
N ARG A 313 -1.37 -9.22 -0.76
CA ARG A 313 -1.70 -10.59 -1.13
C ARG A 313 -2.22 -10.67 -2.57
N GLY A 314 -2.02 -11.84 -3.19
CA GLY A 314 -2.42 -12.14 -4.56
C GLY A 314 -3.93 -12.35 -4.77
N ASP A 315 -4.68 -12.65 -3.71
CA ASP A 315 -6.13 -12.92 -3.77
C ASP A 315 -6.96 -11.76 -4.35
N LYS A 316 -6.44 -10.53 -4.30
CA LYS A 316 -7.08 -9.34 -4.88
C LYS A 316 -6.90 -9.21 -6.40
N TYR A 317 -6.09 -10.07 -7.02
CA TYR A 317 -5.67 -10.00 -8.41
C TYR A 317 -6.01 -11.24 -9.22
N MET A 318 -6.81 -12.18 -8.68
CA MET A 318 -7.10 -13.47 -9.31
C MET A 318 -7.79 -13.38 -10.66
N THR A 319 -8.41 -12.25 -10.97
CA THR A 319 -9.05 -11.95 -12.25
C THR A 319 -8.18 -11.08 -13.17
N THR A 320 -6.90 -10.92 -12.87
CA THR A 320 -5.96 -10.12 -13.67
C THR A 320 -4.97 -11.00 -14.43
N ARG A 321 -4.35 -10.42 -15.47
CA ARG A 321 -3.39 -11.13 -16.36
C ARG A 321 -2.24 -11.84 -15.64
N VAL A 322 -1.88 -11.42 -14.43
CA VAL A 322 -0.80 -12.08 -13.67
C VAL A 322 -1.10 -13.54 -13.36
N TRP A 323 -2.39 -13.92 -13.27
CA TRP A 323 -2.84 -15.29 -12.99
C TRP A 323 -3.51 -15.97 -14.19
N GLU A 324 -3.43 -15.40 -15.38
CA GLU A 324 -3.83 -16.06 -16.62
C GLU A 324 -2.73 -17.07 -17.02
N PHE A 325 -3.11 -18.33 -17.16
CA PHE A 325 -2.22 -19.40 -17.62
C PHE A 325 -2.59 -19.78 -19.07
N GLU A 326 -1.60 -20.17 -19.89
CA GLU A 326 -1.84 -20.54 -21.30
C GLU A 326 -2.91 -21.65 -21.44
N GLU A 327 -3.00 -22.53 -20.46
CA GLU A 327 -3.99 -23.60 -20.39
C GLU A 327 -5.45 -23.12 -20.29
N ASP A 328 -5.68 -21.91 -19.77
CA ASP A 328 -7.01 -21.31 -19.61
C ASP A 328 -7.62 -20.89 -20.96
N PHE A 329 -6.80 -20.73 -22.01
CA PHE A 329 -7.20 -20.36 -23.37
C PHE A 329 -7.27 -21.55 -24.33
N ALA A 330 -6.92 -22.77 -23.87
CA ALA A 330 -6.90 -23.98 -24.67
C ALA A 330 -8.26 -24.74 -24.70
N ARG A 331 -9.35 -24.10 -24.21
CA ARG A 331 -10.70 -24.69 -24.18
C ARG A 331 -11.68 -23.95 -25.08
#